data_ec82d2366de70b411ba9fefe64460f5c
#
_entry.id   ec82d2366de70b411ba9fefe64460f5c
#
_cell.length_a   1.000
_cell.length_b   1.000
_cell.length_c   1.000
_cell.angle_alpha   90.00
_cell.angle_beta   90.00
_cell.angle_gamma   90.00
#
_symmetry.space_group_name_H-M   'P 1'
#
loop_
_entity.id
_entity.type
_entity.pdbx_description
1 polymer ?
#
loop_
_entity_poly.entity_id
_entity_poly.type
_entity_poly.pdbx_seq_one_letter_code
_entity_poly.pdbx_strand_id
1 'polypeptide(L)'
;MAAKDVKFGADARGRMLRGVNVLADAVKVTLGPKGRNVVLDKSYGAPRITKDGVTVAREIELTDKFENMGAMLMREVASKTNELAGDGTTTAIVLAHALIKEGNKAVAAGMNPMDLKRGIDLAVAAVVEDIKSRAKKVSTNDEIAQVGTISANGETEIGEMIAHAMKKVGNEGVITIEEAKTMLTELEIVEGMQFDRGYLSPYFVTNAEKMIVELENPYILLSEKKLSGLQTILPLLESVVQTGRPLLIIAEDVEGETLATLVVNKLRGGLKVAAVKAPGFGDRRKAMLEDLAVLTGGQVISEDLGIKLENVTLQSLGSAKRVRLTKDDTTVIDGAGAKADIEARVAQIRAQIDEVTSDYDKEKLQERLAKLAGGVAVIRVGGSTEIEVKERKDRVEDAMHATRAAVEEGVVAGGGVTLFYAARVIAKLNSTNDDQKVGMEIVRRALMAPVRQIAENSGTDGSVVVGKLLDSTDTNFGYDAQLNEFTDLVKAGIIDPVKVVRIALQDAASVAGLLITTEAMVAIRQEPSEQGQSEAAY
;
A
#
# COMPACT_ATOMS: atom_id res chain seq x y z
N MET A 1 25.39 21.00 -17.39
CA MET A 1 24.16 20.16 -17.53
C MET A 1 24.50 19.02 -18.47
N ALA A 2 24.16 17.77 -18.12
CA ALA A 2 24.34 16.63 -19.02
C ALA A 2 23.50 16.78 -20.30
N ALA A 3 24.06 16.38 -21.45
CA ALA A 3 23.35 16.39 -22.73
C ALA A 3 22.08 15.53 -22.64
N LYS A 4 21.06 15.89 -23.44
CA LYS A 4 19.78 15.18 -23.47
C LYS A 4 19.56 14.58 -24.85
N ASP A 5 19.04 13.36 -24.89
CA ASP A 5 18.49 12.74 -26.08
C ASP A 5 16.98 12.96 -26.10
N VAL A 6 16.44 13.36 -27.24
CA VAL A 6 15.01 13.65 -27.39
C VAL A 6 14.44 12.76 -28.49
N LYS A 7 13.30 12.14 -28.22
CA LYS A 7 12.52 11.33 -29.16
C LYS A 7 11.13 11.92 -29.31
N PHE A 8 10.56 11.84 -30.51
CA PHE A 8 9.28 12.43 -30.86
C PHE A 8 8.36 11.43 -31.57
N GLY A 9 7.07 11.70 -31.51
CA GLY A 9 6.06 11.07 -32.34
C GLY A 9 6.03 9.54 -32.22
N ALA A 10 6.03 8.87 -33.36
CA ALA A 10 5.91 7.42 -33.43
C ALA A 10 7.11 6.65 -32.81
N ASP A 11 8.36 7.19 -32.88
CA ASP A 11 9.53 6.56 -32.27
C ASP A 11 9.43 6.61 -30.73
N ALA A 12 9.06 7.77 -30.17
CA ALA A 12 8.85 7.92 -28.73
C ALA A 12 7.75 6.96 -28.22
N ARG A 13 6.58 6.99 -28.85
CA ARG A 13 5.45 6.11 -28.50
C ARG A 13 5.79 4.62 -28.64
N GLY A 14 6.49 4.23 -29.72
CA GLY A 14 6.88 2.84 -29.94
C GLY A 14 7.83 2.30 -28.86
N ARG A 15 8.83 3.08 -28.43
CA ARG A 15 9.77 2.71 -27.36
C ARG A 15 9.04 2.62 -26.03
N MET A 16 8.25 3.63 -25.69
CA MET A 16 7.46 3.64 -24.48
C MET A 16 6.53 2.42 -24.39
N LEU A 17 5.82 2.07 -25.48
CA LEU A 17 4.94 0.91 -25.54
C LEU A 17 5.70 -0.41 -25.35
N ARG A 18 6.95 -0.53 -25.86
CA ARG A 18 7.76 -1.73 -25.58
C ARG A 18 8.04 -1.91 -24.11
N GLY A 19 8.43 -0.84 -23.40
CA GLY A 19 8.64 -0.89 -21.96
C GLY A 19 7.37 -1.26 -21.19
N VAL A 20 6.23 -0.66 -21.57
CA VAL A 20 4.88 -1.01 -21.02
C VAL A 20 4.58 -2.50 -21.23
N ASN A 21 4.82 -3.04 -22.44
CA ASN A 21 4.53 -4.45 -22.73
C ASN A 21 5.42 -5.38 -21.90
N VAL A 22 6.72 -5.12 -21.80
CA VAL A 22 7.66 -5.97 -21.05
C VAL A 22 7.22 -6.09 -19.59
N LEU A 23 6.91 -4.95 -18.94
CA LEU A 23 6.47 -4.98 -17.55
C LEU A 23 5.10 -5.66 -17.41
N ALA A 24 4.13 -5.30 -18.24
CA ALA A 24 2.80 -5.89 -18.17
C ALA A 24 2.82 -7.39 -18.40
N ASP A 25 3.61 -7.89 -19.35
CA ASP A 25 3.72 -9.32 -19.66
C ASP A 25 4.34 -10.11 -18.50
N ALA A 26 5.29 -9.52 -17.77
CA ALA A 26 5.87 -10.14 -16.59
C ALA A 26 4.89 -10.19 -15.41
N VAL A 27 4.06 -9.15 -15.22
CA VAL A 27 3.14 -9.06 -14.08
C VAL A 27 1.84 -9.83 -14.31
N LYS A 28 1.23 -9.75 -15.50
CA LYS A 28 -0.11 -10.32 -15.78
C LYS A 28 -0.21 -11.84 -15.58
N VAL A 29 0.92 -12.58 -15.62
CA VAL A 29 0.95 -14.03 -15.40
C VAL A 29 0.59 -14.43 -13.97
N THR A 30 0.63 -13.48 -13.03
CA THR A 30 0.29 -13.71 -11.62
C THR A 30 -1.20 -13.57 -11.33
N LEU A 31 -2.01 -13.04 -12.27
CA LEU A 31 -3.42 -12.71 -12.05
C LEU A 31 -4.30 -13.95 -11.92
N GLY A 32 -5.16 -13.93 -10.91
CA GLY A 32 -6.21 -14.91 -10.68
C GLY A 32 -5.76 -16.19 -9.94
N PRO A 33 -6.69 -17.11 -9.65
CA PRO A 33 -6.43 -18.28 -8.79
C PRO A 33 -5.40 -19.25 -9.39
N LYS A 34 -5.30 -19.34 -10.72
CA LYS A 34 -4.28 -20.12 -11.43
C LYS A 34 -3.11 -19.27 -11.94
N GLY A 35 -2.97 -18.04 -11.42
CA GLY A 35 -1.79 -17.21 -11.64
C GLY A 35 -0.51 -17.91 -11.15
N ARG A 36 0.60 -17.65 -11.87
CA ARG A 36 1.90 -18.30 -11.61
C ARG A 36 2.88 -17.37 -10.92
N ASN A 37 3.83 -17.95 -10.23
CA ASN A 37 4.92 -17.22 -9.59
C ASN A 37 5.88 -16.63 -10.62
N VAL A 38 6.47 -15.49 -10.27
CA VAL A 38 7.62 -14.89 -10.94
C VAL A 38 8.84 -15.06 -10.05
N VAL A 39 9.97 -15.41 -10.65
CA VAL A 39 11.27 -15.53 -9.95
C VAL A 39 12.07 -14.27 -10.21
N LEU A 40 12.48 -13.61 -9.15
CA LEU A 40 13.25 -12.36 -9.17
C LEU A 40 14.68 -12.64 -8.71
N ASP A 41 15.66 -12.20 -9.49
CA ASP A 41 17.06 -12.25 -9.12
C ASP A 41 17.35 -11.27 -7.97
N LYS A 42 18.30 -11.61 -7.12
CA LYS A 42 18.76 -10.75 -6.03
C LYS A 42 20.27 -10.63 -6.07
N SER A 43 20.78 -9.44 -5.84
CA SER A 43 22.23 -9.18 -5.79
C SER A 43 22.95 -10.02 -4.73
N TYR A 44 22.24 -10.44 -3.68
CA TYR A 44 22.73 -11.30 -2.61
C TYR A 44 21.60 -12.22 -2.10
N GLY A 45 21.95 -13.49 -1.81
CA GLY A 45 21.02 -14.48 -1.27
C GLY A 45 20.29 -15.28 -2.35
N ALA A 46 19.23 -15.99 -1.96
CA ALA A 46 18.41 -16.78 -2.87
C ALA A 46 17.46 -15.88 -3.69
N PRO A 47 17.12 -16.28 -4.93
CA PRO A 47 16.09 -15.60 -5.72
C PRO A 47 14.78 -15.51 -4.94
N ARG A 48 14.06 -14.38 -5.10
CA ARG A 48 12.72 -14.20 -4.52
C ARG A 48 11.68 -14.79 -5.46
N ILE A 49 10.76 -15.55 -4.90
CA ILE A 49 9.59 -16.08 -5.61
C ILE A 49 8.36 -15.33 -5.09
N THR A 50 7.56 -14.76 -5.99
CA THR A 50 6.39 -13.98 -5.61
C THR A 50 5.28 -14.02 -6.67
N LYS A 51 4.04 -13.78 -6.25
CA LYS A 51 2.88 -13.48 -7.11
C LYS A 51 2.45 -12.02 -6.99
N ASP A 52 3.02 -11.27 -6.07
CA ASP A 52 2.65 -9.86 -5.86
C ASP A 52 3.08 -8.99 -7.05
N GLY A 53 2.09 -8.34 -7.67
CA GLY A 53 2.29 -7.54 -8.87
C GLY A 53 3.16 -6.31 -8.65
N VAL A 54 3.06 -5.63 -7.51
CA VAL A 54 3.89 -4.44 -7.23
C VAL A 54 5.34 -4.83 -7.01
N THR A 55 5.60 -5.94 -6.34
CA THR A 55 6.95 -6.47 -6.14
C THR A 55 7.61 -6.82 -7.47
N VAL A 56 6.90 -7.53 -8.36
CA VAL A 56 7.41 -7.83 -9.70
C VAL A 56 7.67 -6.55 -10.50
N ALA A 57 6.73 -5.60 -10.47
CA ALA A 57 6.87 -4.35 -11.22
C ALA A 57 8.08 -3.51 -10.78
N ARG A 58 8.41 -3.50 -9.48
CA ARG A 58 9.55 -2.74 -8.93
C ARG A 58 10.91 -3.26 -9.38
N GLU A 59 11.04 -4.56 -9.62
CA GLU A 59 12.31 -5.18 -10.02
C GLU A 59 12.62 -5.05 -11.52
N ILE A 60 11.63 -4.62 -12.34
CA ILE A 60 11.84 -4.52 -13.79
C ILE A 60 12.49 -3.18 -14.12
N GLU A 61 13.73 -3.26 -14.60
CA GLU A 61 14.50 -2.15 -15.13
C GLU A 61 15.08 -2.51 -16.50
N LEU A 62 14.92 -1.60 -17.47
CA LEU A 62 15.32 -1.84 -18.86
C LEU A 62 16.54 -1.00 -19.23
N THR A 63 17.42 -1.56 -20.05
CA THR A 63 18.66 -0.91 -20.50
C THR A 63 18.41 0.30 -21.40
N ASP A 64 17.42 0.23 -22.31
CA ASP A 64 17.01 1.39 -23.11
C ASP A 64 16.22 2.37 -22.24
N LYS A 65 16.74 3.58 -22.08
CA LYS A 65 16.15 4.61 -21.18
C LYS A 65 14.74 5.01 -21.57
N PHE A 66 14.40 5.02 -22.86
CA PHE A 66 13.07 5.38 -23.32
C PHE A 66 12.07 4.24 -23.10
N GLU A 67 12.49 2.99 -23.29
CA GLU A 67 11.69 1.83 -22.92
C GLU A 67 11.50 1.78 -21.39
N ASN A 68 12.57 2.04 -20.63
CA ASN A 68 12.52 2.08 -19.18
C ASN A 68 11.54 3.14 -18.64
N MET A 69 11.43 4.31 -19.29
CA MET A 69 10.41 5.30 -18.94
C MET A 69 8.99 4.73 -19.03
N GLY A 70 8.69 3.92 -20.06
CA GLY A 70 7.41 3.23 -20.17
C GLY A 70 7.18 2.23 -19.04
N ALA A 71 8.19 1.44 -18.70
CA ALA A 71 8.15 0.52 -17.56
C ALA A 71 7.99 1.28 -16.22
N MET A 72 8.72 2.39 -16.02
CA MET A 72 8.60 3.21 -14.80
C MET A 72 7.19 3.77 -14.60
N LEU A 73 6.50 4.21 -15.67
CA LEU A 73 5.14 4.71 -15.58
C LEU A 73 4.14 3.59 -15.22
N MET A 74 4.35 2.37 -15.73
CA MET A 74 3.57 1.20 -15.30
C MET A 74 3.87 0.80 -13.85
N ARG A 75 5.12 0.94 -13.40
CA ARG A 75 5.50 0.75 -11.99
C ARG A 75 4.77 1.73 -11.08
N GLU A 76 4.61 2.99 -11.52
CA GLU A 76 3.87 4.01 -10.79
C GLU A 76 2.39 3.62 -10.61
N VAL A 77 1.74 3.04 -11.64
CA VAL A 77 0.38 2.48 -11.51
C VAL A 77 0.32 1.46 -10.37
N ALA A 78 1.20 0.46 -10.38
CA ALA A 78 1.21 -0.57 -9.34
C ALA A 78 1.48 0.01 -7.95
N SER A 79 2.46 0.91 -7.84
CA SER A 79 2.84 1.53 -6.56
C SER A 79 1.71 2.39 -5.98
N LYS A 80 1.01 3.16 -6.83
CA LYS A 80 -0.10 4.01 -6.40
C LYS A 80 -1.32 3.19 -5.97
N THR A 81 -1.66 2.15 -6.72
CA THR A 81 -2.75 1.23 -6.36
C THR A 81 -2.44 0.53 -5.04
N ASN A 82 -1.20 0.10 -4.82
CA ASN A 82 -0.76 -0.50 -3.56
C ASN A 82 -0.86 0.49 -2.39
N GLU A 83 -0.44 1.74 -2.58
CA GLU A 83 -0.51 2.79 -1.55
C GLU A 83 -1.96 3.09 -1.11
N LEU A 84 -2.91 3.11 -2.05
CA LEU A 84 -4.29 3.50 -1.80
C LEU A 84 -5.22 2.34 -1.38
N ALA A 85 -5.00 1.14 -1.93
CA ALA A 85 -5.87 -0.01 -1.74
C ALA A 85 -5.16 -1.22 -1.08
N GLY A 86 -3.83 -1.29 -1.16
CA GLY A 86 -3.02 -2.39 -0.63
C GLY A 86 -3.12 -3.70 -1.41
N ASP A 87 -4.00 -3.75 -2.42
CA ASP A 87 -4.23 -4.91 -3.29
C ASP A 87 -4.67 -4.42 -4.68
N GLY A 88 -4.85 -5.36 -5.65
CA GLY A 88 -5.31 -5.05 -7.01
C GLY A 88 -4.25 -4.52 -7.96
N THR A 89 -2.97 -4.57 -7.60
CA THR A 89 -1.84 -4.06 -8.38
C THR A 89 -1.71 -4.72 -9.75
N THR A 90 -1.88 -6.03 -9.82
CA THR A 90 -1.88 -6.80 -11.08
C THR A 90 -3.05 -6.42 -11.98
N THR A 91 -4.25 -6.26 -11.41
CA THR A 91 -5.45 -5.82 -12.15
C THR A 91 -5.25 -4.42 -12.73
N ALA A 92 -4.67 -3.49 -11.97
CA ALA A 92 -4.36 -2.14 -12.42
C ALA A 92 -3.39 -2.14 -13.60
N ILE A 93 -2.34 -2.96 -13.55
CA ILE A 93 -1.38 -3.11 -14.67
C ILE A 93 -2.05 -3.69 -15.92
N VAL A 94 -2.90 -4.71 -15.76
CA VAL A 94 -3.65 -5.30 -16.89
C VAL A 94 -4.58 -4.27 -17.55
N LEU A 95 -5.28 -3.46 -16.74
CA LEU A 95 -6.14 -2.38 -17.23
C LEU A 95 -5.33 -1.29 -17.93
N ALA A 96 -4.25 -0.81 -17.30
CA ALA A 96 -3.38 0.22 -17.88
C ALA A 96 -2.78 -0.24 -19.21
N HIS A 97 -2.28 -1.47 -19.27
CA HIS A 97 -1.75 -2.06 -20.50
C HIS A 97 -2.80 -2.07 -21.62
N ALA A 98 -4.03 -2.51 -21.31
CA ALA A 98 -5.10 -2.56 -22.29
C ALA A 98 -5.50 -1.15 -22.77
N LEU A 99 -5.63 -0.18 -21.87
CA LEU A 99 -5.93 1.22 -22.20
C LEU A 99 -4.85 1.85 -23.08
N ILE A 100 -3.58 1.67 -22.71
CA ILE A 100 -2.44 2.24 -23.46
C ILE A 100 -2.34 1.60 -24.85
N LYS A 101 -2.50 0.27 -24.94
CA LYS A 101 -2.43 -0.46 -26.21
C LYS A 101 -3.53 -0.03 -27.18
N GLU A 102 -4.78 0.06 -26.72
CA GLU A 102 -5.90 0.51 -27.55
C GLU A 102 -5.82 2.01 -27.87
N GLY A 103 -5.44 2.85 -26.89
CA GLY A 103 -5.26 4.28 -27.07
C GLY A 103 -4.15 4.60 -28.09
N ASN A 104 -3.02 3.90 -28.03
CA ASN A 104 -1.92 4.10 -28.96
C ASN A 104 -2.30 3.73 -30.41
N LYS A 105 -3.16 2.73 -30.63
CA LYS A 105 -3.72 2.43 -31.96
C LYS A 105 -4.56 3.60 -32.49
N ALA A 106 -5.40 4.22 -31.64
CA ALA A 106 -6.23 5.34 -32.03
C ALA A 106 -5.40 6.59 -32.40
N VAL A 107 -4.35 6.90 -31.59
CA VAL A 107 -3.42 8.00 -31.87
C VAL A 107 -2.64 7.73 -33.16
N ALA A 108 -2.18 6.49 -33.40
CA ALA A 108 -1.51 6.11 -34.65
C ALA A 108 -2.43 6.23 -35.86
N ALA A 109 -3.75 6.07 -35.69
CA ALA A 109 -4.76 6.32 -36.72
C ALA A 109 -5.09 7.81 -36.95
N GLY A 110 -4.42 8.74 -36.23
CA GLY A 110 -4.57 10.19 -36.42
C GLY A 110 -5.65 10.84 -35.57
N MET A 111 -6.21 10.16 -34.57
CA MET A 111 -7.19 10.73 -33.65
C MET A 111 -6.53 11.71 -32.67
N ASN A 112 -7.28 12.70 -32.20
CA ASN A 112 -6.81 13.70 -31.25
C ASN A 112 -6.60 13.09 -29.85
N PRO A 113 -5.34 12.99 -29.35
CA PRO A 113 -5.06 12.37 -28.07
C PRO A 113 -5.75 13.03 -26.89
N MET A 114 -5.96 14.35 -26.93
CA MET A 114 -6.62 15.08 -25.84
C MET A 114 -8.13 14.78 -25.77
N ASP A 115 -8.78 14.59 -26.92
CA ASP A 115 -10.20 14.21 -26.95
C ASP A 115 -10.38 12.72 -26.61
N LEU A 116 -9.45 11.84 -27.04
CA LEU A 116 -9.41 10.46 -26.57
C LEU A 116 -9.34 10.41 -25.05
N LYS A 117 -8.42 11.20 -24.44
CA LYS A 117 -8.30 11.28 -22.96
C LYS A 117 -9.58 11.75 -22.30
N ARG A 118 -10.23 12.81 -22.80
CA ARG A 118 -11.52 13.29 -22.28
C ARG A 118 -12.59 12.19 -22.33
N GLY A 119 -12.64 11.43 -23.40
CA GLY A 119 -13.55 10.28 -23.54
C GLY A 119 -13.25 9.17 -22.53
N ILE A 120 -11.97 8.87 -22.29
CA ILE A 120 -11.54 7.92 -21.27
C ILE A 120 -11.97 8.40 -19.88
N ASP A 121 -11.70 9.66 -19.53
CA ASP A 121 -12.04 10.24 -18.24
C ASP A 121 -13.56 10.18 -17.97
N LEU A 122 -14.39 10.51 -18.96
CA LEU A 122 -15.85 10.42 -18.87
C LEU A 122 -16.33 8.98 -18.63
N ALA A 123 -15.79 8.02 -19.38
CA ALA A 123 -16.18 6.63 -19.26
C ALA A 123 -15.76 6.05 -17.89
N VAL A 124 -14.55 6.34 -17.42
CA VAL A 124 -14.04 5.88 -16.13
C VAL A 124 -14.88 6.43 -14.98
N ALA A 125 -15.22 7.71 -15.00
CA ALA A 125 -16.07 8.31 -13.98
C ALA A 125 -17.44 7.59 -13.88
N ALA A 126 -18.10 7.35 -15.02
CA ALA A 126 -19.38 6.66 -15.05
C ALA A 126 -19.28 5.18 -14.59
N VAL A 127 -18.22 4.49 -14.96
CA VAL A 127 -17.98 3.09 -14.55
C VAL A 127 -17.72 3.02 -13.05
N VAL A 128 -16.94 3.93 -12.47
CA VAL A 128 -16.67 3.99 -11.03
C VAL A 128 -17.97 4.19 -10.24
N GLU A 129 -18.85 5.08 -10.68
CA GLU A 129 -20.15 5.28 -10.02
C GLU A 129 -21.05 4.04 -10.14
N ASP A 130 -21.06 3.35 -11.28
CA ASP A 130 -21.79 2.08 -11.45
C ASP A 130 -21.24 0.99 -10.50
N ILE A 131 -19.91 0.87 -10.38
CA ILE A 131 -19.28 -0.08 -9.44
C ILE A 131 -19.69 0.21 -8.00
N LYS A 132 -19.62 1.48 -7.56
CA LYS A 132 -20.06 1.89 -6.21
C LYS A 132 -21.54 1.57 -5.97
N SER A 133 -22.40 1.77 -6.97
CA SER A 133 -23.84 1.49 -6.86
C SER A 133 -24.17 0.01 -6.66
N ARG A 134 -23.27 -0.89 -7.06
CA ARG A 134 -23.39 -2.35 -6.90
C ARG A 134 -22.85 -2.86 -5.56
N ALA A 135 -22.22 -2.00 -4.78
CA ALA A 135 -21.55 -2.38 -3.54
C ALA A 135 -22.51 -3.05 -2.54
N LYS A 136 -22.15 -4.23 -2.08
CA LYS A 136 -22.77 -4.90 -0.94
C LYS A 136 -21.93 -4.66 0.31
N LYS A 137 -22.51 -4.09 1.36
CA LYS A 137 -21.80 -3.88 2.62
C LYS A 137 -21.42 -5.21 3.25
N VAL A 138 -20.21 -5.27 3.77
CA VAL A 138 -19.70 -6.38 4.60
C VAL A 138 -20.01 -6.06 6.04
N SER A 139 -20.74 -6.93 6.72
CA SER A 139 -21.24 -6.68 8.08
C SER A 139 -21.00 -7.83 9.06
N THR A 140 -20.74 -9.03 8.58
CA THR A 140 -20.53 -10.22 9.39
C THR A 140 -19.08 -10.68 9.38
N ASN A 141 -18.66 -11.36 10.46
CA ASN A 141 -17.31 -11.94 10.51
C ASN A 141 -17.08 -13.01 9.44
N ASP A 142 -18.14 -13.74 9.06
CA ASP A 142 -18.05 -14.77 8.02
C ASP A 142 -17.81 -14.13 6.65
N GLU A 143 -18.46 -12.99 6.35
CA GLU A 143 -18.19 -12.22 5.13
C GLU A 143 -16.76 -11.66 5.12
N ILE A 144 -16.26 -11.18 6.29
CA ILE A 144 -14.88 -10.73 6.45
C ILE A 144 -13.90 -11.87 6.19
N ALA A 145 -14.13 -13.04 6.79
CA ALA A 145 -13.30 -14.24 6.57
C ALA A 145 -13.30 -14.68 5.12
N GLN A 146 -14.44 -14.58 4.43
CA GLN A 146 -14.58 -14.93 3.02
C GLN A 146 -13.75 -14.02 2.12
N VAL A 147 -13.77 -12.70 2.33
CA VAL A 147 -12.90 -11.75 1.61
C VAL A 147 -11.43 -12.09 1.83
N GLY A 148 -11.01 -12.28 3.08
CA GLY A 148 -9.63 -12.65 3.41
C GLY A 148 -9.20 -13.97 2.77
N THR A 149 -10.09 -14.97 2.73
CA THR A 149 -9.84 -16.26 2.10
C THR A 149 -9.62 -16.12 0.59
N ILE A 150 -10.46 -15.34 -0.11
CA ILE A 150 -10.33 -15.13 -1.55
C ILE A 150 -9.03 -14.40 -1.88
N SER A 151 -8.72 -13.32 -1.18
CA SER A 151 -7.47 -12.58 -1.38
C SER A 151 -6.23 -13.41 -1.02
N ALA A 152 -6.37 -14.35 -0.08
CA ALA A 152 -5.32 -15.33 0.27
C ALA A 152 -5.26 -16.54 -0.68
N ASN A 153 -5.79 -16.45 -1.90
CA ASN A 153 -5.82 -17.56 -2.88
C ASN A 153 -6.54 -18.84 -2.39
N GLY A 154 -7.58 -18.68 -1.56
CA GLY A 154 -8.41 -19.78 -1.07
C GLY A 154 -7.95 -20.40 0.25
N GLU A 155 -6.94 -19.84 0.93
CA GLU A 155 -6.53 -20.29 2.27
C GLU A 155 -7.50 -19.78 3.35
N THR A 156 -8.45 -20.63 3.76
CA THR A 156 -9.48 -20.32 4.76
C THR A 156 -8.89 -19.96 6.12
N GLU A 157 -7.79 -20.59 6.52
CA GLU A 157 -7.09 -20.32 7.78
C GLU A 157 -6.64 -18.86 7.88
N ILE A 158 -6.15 -18.28 6.79
CA ILE A 158 -5.73 -16.86 6.74
C ILE A 158 -6.97 -15.95 6.86
N GLY A 159 -8.04 -16.24 6.13
CA GLY A 159 -9.27 -15.46 6.18
C GLY A 159 -9.90 -15.44 7.59
N GLU A 160 -10.01 -16.61 8.23
CA GLU A 160 -10.51 -16.75 9.60
C GLU A 160 -9.64 -16.01 10.62
N MET A 161 -8.32 -16.06 10.47
CA MET A 161 -7.37 -15.39 11.35
C MET A 161 -7.50 -13.86 11.24
N ILE A 162 -7.63 -13.32 10.02
CA ILE A 162 -7.86 -11.88 9.79
C ILE A 162 -9.19 -11.44 10.39
N ALA A 163 -10.28 -12.19 10.15
CA ALA A 163 -11.58 -11.90 10.73
C ALA A 163 -11.56 -11.93 12.25
N HIS A 164 -10.85 -12.89 12.86
CA HIS A 164 -10.68 -12.95 14.30
C HIS A 164 -9.86 -11.77 14.82
N ALA A 165 -8.78 -11.39 14.14
CA ALA A 165 -7.99 -10.20 14.48
C ALA A 165 -8.87 -8.94 14.45
N MET A 166 -9.60 -8.69 13.36
CA MET A 166 -10.50 -7.54 13.22
C MET A 166 -11.61 -7.52 14.29
N LYS A 167 -12.17 -8.68 14.63
CA LYS A 167 -13.16 -8.79 15.72
C LYS A 167 -12.59 -8.38 17.08
N LYS A 168 -11.31 -8.65 17.32
CA LYS A 168 -10.63 -8.35 18.60
C LYS A 168 -10.23 -6.89 18.71
N VAL A 169 -9.58 -6.35 17.68
CA VAL A 169 -9.07 -4.96 17.69
C VAL A 169 -10.07 -3.94 17.15
N GLY A 170 -11.18 -4.39 16.55
CA GLY A 170 -12.18 -3.54 15.87
C GLY A 170 -11.79 -3.22 14.43
N ASN A 171 -12.74 -2.62 13.70
CA ASN A 171 -12.55 -2.31 12.27
C ASN A 171 -11.44 -1.27 12.03
N GLU A 172 -11.29 -0.32 12.96
CA GLU A 172 -10.22 0.70 12.96
C GLU A 172 -8.94 0.22 13.66
N GLY A 173 -8.94 -1.01 14.18
CA GLY A 173 -7.84 -1.58 14.92
C GLY A 173 -6.63 -1.89 14.06
N VAL A 174 -5.46 -1.94 14.68
CA VAL A 174 -4.20 -2.19 14.01
C VAL A 174 -3.91 -3.68 13.92
N ILE A 175 -3.63 -4.16 12.72
CA ILE A 175 -3.15 -5.52 12.47
C ILE A 175 -1.77 -5.39 11.81
N THR A 176 -0.76 -6.02 12.41
CA THR A 176 0.59 -6.09 11.87
C THR A 176 0.94 -7.53 11.52
N ILE A 177 1.77 -7.71 10.50
CA ILE A 177 2.17 -9.03 10.02
C ILE A 177 3.68 -9.14 10.14
N GLU A 178 4.12 -10.14 10.88
CA GLU A 178 5.52 -10.39 11.21
C GLU A 178 5.94 -11.79 10.74
N GLU A 179 7.24 -11.99 10.58
CA GLU A 179 7.81 -13.31 10.33
C GLU A 179 7.95 -14.07 11.65
N ALA A 180 7.40 -15.27 11.72
CA ALA A 180 7.61 -16.18 12.85
C ALA A 180 8.98 -16.86 12.75
N LYS A 181 9.51 -17.28 13.90
CA LYS A 181 10.69 -18.16 13.96
C LYS A 181 10.27 -19.64 13.99
N THR A 182 8.97 -19.91 13.98
CA THR A 182 8.34 -21.22 14.06
C THR A 182 7.71 -21.59 12.72
N MET A 183 7.34 -22.85 12.55
CA MET A 183 6.61 -23.32 11.37
C MET A 183 5.13 -22.93 11.37
N LEU A 184 4.58 -22.59 12.54
CA LEU A 184 3.15 -22.28 12.70
C LEU A 184 2.90 -20.78 12.54
N THR A 185 1.78 -20.45 11.92
CA THR A 185 1.25 -19.09 11.89
C THR A 185 0.38 -18.87 13.11
N GLU A 186 0.60 -17.78 13.83
CA GLU A 186 -0.07 -17.49 15.11
C GLU A 186 -0.61 -16.06 15.13
N LEU A 187 -1.75 -15.86 15.80
CA LEU A 187 -2.31 -14.55 16.09
C LEU A 187 -2.13 -14.23 17.58
N GLU A 188 -1.48 -13.12 17.86
CA GLU A 188 -1.32 -12.58 19.20
C GLU A 188 -1.93 -11.17 19.28
N ILE A 189 -2.60 -10.87 20.39
CA ILE A 189 -3.07 -9.51 20.68
C ILE A 189 -2.17 -8.93 21.75
N VAL A 190 -1.54 -7.80 21.45
CA VAL A 190 -0.59 -7.13 22.33
C VAL A 190 -1.02 -5.69 22.62
N GLU A 191 -0.54 -5.13 23.72
CA GLU A 191 -0.73 -3.71 24.00
C GLU A 191 0.00 -2.87 22.97
N GLY A 192 -0.69 -1.89 22.39
CA GLY A 192 -0.09 -1.08 21.32
C GLY A 192 -1.04 0.00 20.82
N MET A 193 -0.49 0.91 20.02
CA MET A 193 -1.25 2.01 19.44
C MET A 193 -0.64 2.46 18.12
N GLN A 194 -1.50 2.84 17.16
CA GLN A 194 -1.10 3.53 15.94
C GLN A 194 -1.59 4.99 15.96
N PHE A 195 -0.79 5.88 15.39
CA PHE A 195 -1.18 7.27 15.17
C PHE A 195 -0.68 7.80 13.82
N ASP A 196 -1.43 8.75 13.26
CA ASP A 196 -1.25 9.29 11.90
C ASP A 196 -0.12 10.33 11.87
N ARG A 197 1.11 9.89 12.02
CA ARG A 197 2.35 10.66 11.83
C ARG A 197 3.45 9.71 11.45
N GLY A 198 4.05 9.92 10.28
CA GLY A 198 5.17 9.14 9.79
C GLY A 198 6.52 9.76 10.11
N TYR A 199 7.58 9.13 9.64
CA TYR A 199 8.95 9.59 9.86
C TYR A 199 9.21 10.99 9.26
N LEU A 200 9.97 11.82 9.97
CA LEU A 200 10.31 13.18 9.55
C LEU A 200 11.31 13.24 8.39
N SER A 201 12.05 12.18 8.14
CA SER A 201 13.03 12.12 7.06
C SER A 201 13.10 10.73 6.45
N PRO A 202 13.10 10.60 5.10
CA PRO A 202 13.32 9.33 4.42
C PRO A 202 14.66 8.67 4.77
N TYR A 203 15.62 9.45 5.22
CA TYR A 203 16.93 8.94 5.66
C TYR A 203 16.87 8.09 6.94
N PHE A 204 15.75 8.10 7.68
CA PHE A 204 15.52 7.19 8.80
C PHE A 204 15.13 5.78 8.37
N VAL A 205 14.71 5.59 7.14
CA VAL A 205 14.28 4.29 6.60
C VAL A 205 15.32 3.20 6.86
N THR A 206 14.87 2.06 7.38
CA THR A 206 15.69 0.87 7.64
C THR A 206 15.44 -0.22 6.59
N ASN A 207 14.24 -0.25 5.98
CA ASN A 207 13.88 -1.14 4.88
C ASN A 207 13.51 -0.30 3.66
N ALA A 208 14.45 -0.20 2.71
CA ALA A 208 14.28 0.62 1.50
C ALA A 208 13.24 0.04 0.53
N GLU A 209 13.04 -1.28 0.50
CA GLU A 209 12.04 -1.92 -0.39
C GLU A 209 10.61 -1.50 -0.02
N LYS A 210 10.30 -1.49 1.29
CA LYS A 210 8.99 -1.11 1.82
C LYS A 210 8.89 0.37 2.24
N MET A 211 10.00 1.13 2.18
CA MET A 211 10.08 2.52 2.66
C MET A 211 9.59 2.69 4.10
N ILE A 212 9.98 1.77 5.00
CA ILE A 212 9.60 1.77 6.40
C ILE A 212 10.81 1.85 7.34
N VAL A 213 10.55 2.33 8.55
CA VAL A 213 11.47 2.26 9.68
C VAL A 213 10.98 1.18 10.63
N GLU A 214 11.82 0.22 10.98
CA GLU A 214 11.57 -0.78 12.02
C GLU A 214 12.65 -0.65 13.09
N LEU A 215 12.21 -0.45 14.35
CA LEU A 215 13.07 -0.34 15.52
C LEU A 215 12.70 -1.46 16.50
N GLU A 216 13.64 -2.33 16.82
CA GLU A 216 13.46 -3.40 17.80
C GLU A 216 13.94 -2.97 19.18
N ASN A 217 13.12 -3.17 20.18
CA ASN A 217 13.35 -2.76 21.57
C ASN A 217 13.83 -1.30 21.73
N PRO A 218 13.19 -0.32 21.04
CA PRO A 218 13.63 1.05 21.12
C PRO A 218 13.37 1.68 22.49
N TYR A 219 14.19 2.67 22.83
CA TYR A 219 13.81 3.71 23.75
C TYR A 219 12.86 4.69 23.03
N ILE A 220 11.92 5.27 23.76
CA ILE A 220 10.94 6.22 23.23
C ILE A 220 10.99 7.50 24.06
N LEU A 221 11.42 8.59 23.43
CA LEU A 221 11.39 9.92 24.01
C LEU A 221 10.07 10.61 23.60
N LEU A 222 9.31 11.07 24.60
CA LEU A 222 8.06 11.80 24.41
C LEU A 222 8.26 13.26 24.84
N SER A 223 8.25 14.21 23.92
CA SER A 223 8.45 15.63 24.19
C SER A 223 7.24 16.47 23.77
N GLU A 224 6.72 17.28 24.69
CA GLU A 224 5.65 18.20 24.38
C GLU A 224 6.10 19.36 23.47
N LYS A 225 7.38 19.75 23.58
CA LYS A 225 7.95 20.84 22.82
C LYS A 225 8.73 20.35 21.60
N LYS A 226 8.95 21.28 20.68
CA LYS A 226 9.82 21.04 19.51
C LYS A 226 11.30 20.96 19.91
N LEU A 227 12.05 20.15 19.18
CA LEU A 227 13.48 19.94 19.36
C LEU A 227 14.23 20.62 18.20
N SER A 228 14.82 21.80 18.46
CA SER A 228 15.57 22.55 17.46
C SER A 228 17.05 22.70 17.84
N GLY A 229 17.37 22.72 19.14
CA GLY A 229 18.74 22.84 19.67
C GLY A 229 19.35 21.50 20.05
N LEU A 230 20.48 21.14 19.46
CA LEU A 230 21.17 19.88 19.72
C LEU A 230 21.70 19.77 21.17
N GLN A 231 22.16 20.86 21.76
CA GLN A 231 22.79 20.88 23.08
C GLN A 231 21.92 20.27 24.20
N THR A 232 20.60 20.48 24.12
CA THR A 232 19.66 20.02 25.16
C THR A 232 19.41 18.51 25.12
N ILE A 233 19.59 17.88 23.96
CA ILE A 233 19.36 16.44 23.78
C ILE A 233 20.66 15.61 23.74
N LEU A 234 21.80 16.26 23.57
CA LEU A 234 23.09 15.59 23.38
C LEU A 234 23.45 14.60 24.51
N PRO A 235 23.31 14.94 25.82
CA PRO A 235 23.63 14.00 26.89
C PRO A 235 22.76 12.72 26.85
N LEU A 236 21.51 12.87 26.45
CA LEU A 236 20.60 11.73 26.28
C LEU A 236 21.05 10.86 25.09
N LEU A 237 21.39 11.46 23.95
CA LEU A 237 21.87 10.73 22.77
C LEU A 237 23.14 9.94 23.08
N GLU A 238 24.09 10.53 23.80
CA GLU A 238 25.31 9.85 24.24
C GLU A 238 25.00 8.63 25.12
N SER A 239 24.07 8.78 26.06
CA SER A 239 23.63 7.70 26.93
C SER A 239 22.95 6.57 26.13
N VAL A 240 22.12 6.91 25.14
CA VAL A 240 21.46 5.93 24.27
C VAL A 240 22.48 5.17 23.41
N VAL A 241 23.45 5.88 22.81
CA VAL A 241 24.53 5.26 22.03
C VAL A 241 25.29 4.21 22.82
N GLN A 242 25.61 4.50 24.11
CA GLN A 242 26.30 3.55 24.98
C GLN A 242 25.53 2.24 25.19
N THR A 243 24.19 2.27 25.13
CA THR A 243 23.35 1.06 25.28
C THR A 243 23.26 0.23 24.02
N GLY A 244 23.55 0.81 22.84
CA GLY A 244 23.36 0.19 21.52
C GLY A 244 21.91 -0.03 21.10
N ARG A 245 20.92 0.39 21.93
CA ARG A 245 19.49 0.30 21.62
C ARG A 245 19.05 1.44 20.70
N PRO A 246 18.06 1.20 19.82
CA PRO A 246 17.46 2.25 19.00
C PRO A 246 16.73 3.31 19.85
N LEU A 247 16.58 4.52 19.29
CA LEU A 247 15.81 5.61 19.87
C LEU A 247 14.72 6.06 18.89
N LEU A 248 13.47 6.09 19.35
CA LEU A 248 12.38 6.83 18.72
C LEU A 248 12.16 8.16 19.44
N ILE A 249 12.13 9.24 18.69
CA ILE A 249 11.80 10.57 19.21
C ILE A 249 10.40 10.95 18.73
N ILE A 250 9.49 11.17 19.66
CA ILE A 250 8.14 11.70 19.40
C ILE A 250 8.08 13.08 20.04
N ALA A 251 8.06 14.12 19.23
CA ALA A 251 8.06 15.50 19.71
C ALA A 251 7.08 16.36 18.93
N GLU A 252 6.73 17.55 19.42
CA GLU A 252 5.93 18.49 18.64
C GLU A 252 6.49 18.70 17.23
N ASP A 253 7.78 18.89 17.12
CA ASP A 253 8.57 18.88 15.88
C ASP A 253 10.03 18.57 16.18
N VAL A 254 10.77 18.09 15.18
CA VAL A 254 12.22 17.97 15.23
C VAL A 254 12.79 18.66 14.00
N GLU A 255 13.47 19.76 14.18
CA GLU A 255 13.88 20.64 13.07
C GLU A 255 15.32 21.12 13.21
N GLY A 256 15.81 21.78 12.16
CA GLY A 256 17.11 22.48 12.16
C GLY A 256 18.30 21.57 12.41
N GLU A 257 19.20 22.02 13.30
CA GLU A 257 20.43 21.33 13.64
C GLU A 257 20.19 19.94 14.25
N THR A 258 19.16 19.80 15.06
CA THR A 258 18.82 18.51 15.70
C THR A 258 18.48 17.45 14.66
N LEU A 259 17.56 17.74 13.73
CA LEU A 259 17.18 16.79 12.69
C LEU A 259 18.38 16.42 11.80
N ALA A 260 19.16 17.42 11.37
CA ALA A 260 20.34 17.19 10.54
C ALA A 260 21.36 16.28 11.23
N THR A 261 21.61 16.51 12.52
CA THR A 261 22.56 15.71 13.31
C THR A 261 22.06 14.27 13.51
N LEU A 262 20.77 14.06 13.78
CA LEU A 262 20.18 12.72 13.89
C LEU A 262 20.34 11.94 12.58
N VAL A 263 20.03 12.58 11.44
CA VAL A 263 20.19 11.98 10.11
C VAL A 263 21.65 11.60 9.83
N VAL A 264 22.59 12.53 10.07
CA VAL A 264 24.02 12.27 9.83
C VAL A 264 24.54 11.12 10.70
N ASN A 265 24.19 11.09 11.99
CA ASN A 265 24.63 10.01 12.89
C ASN A 265 24.00 8.67 12.53
N LYS A 266 22.73 8.64 12.07
CA LYS A 266 22.09 7.43 11.55
C LYS A 266 22.81 6.91 10.30
N LEU A 267 23.12 7.79 9.35
CA LEU A 267 23.82 7.42 8.11
C LEU A 267 25.25 6.91 8.36
N ARG A 268 25.93 7.45 9.36
CA ARG A 268 27.25 6.97 9.79
C ARG A 268 27.21 5.67 10.60
N GLY A 269 26.02 5.15 10.91
CA GLY A 269 25.85 3.95 11.72
C GLY A 269 26.13 4.12 13.23
N GLY A 270 26.37 5.35 13.68
CA GLY A 270 26.67 5.64 15.09
C GLY A 270 25.45 5.62 16.01
N LEU A 271 24.26 5.87 15.46
CA LEU A 271 23.02 5.91 16.23
C LEU A 271 21.87 5.31 15.40
N LYS A 272 21.16 4.35 15.98
CA LYS A 272 19.90 3.83 15.41
C LYS A 272 18.75 4.71 15.90
N VAL A 273 18.28 5.63 15.07
CA VAL A 273 17.29 6.64 15.49
C VAL A 273 16.26 6.89 14.40
N ALA A 274 15.04 7.22 14.84
CA ALA A 274 14.00 7.83 14.02
C ALA A 274 13.31 8.93 14.80
N ALA A 275 12.74 9.89 14.09
CA ALA A 275 11.98 10.99 14.67
C ALA A 275 10.66 11.17 13.94
N VAL A 276 9.62 11.48 14.71
CA VAL A 276 8.25 11.67 14.25
C VAL A 276 7.58 12.81 15.01
N LYS A 277 6.64 13.51 14.36
CA LYS A 277 5.81 14.50 15.05
C LYS A 277 4.81 13.83 15.98
N ALA A 278 4.61 14.43 17.13
CA ALA A 278 3.55 14.01 18.04
C ALA A 278 2.16 14.17 17.39
N PRO A 279 1.24 13.21 17.62
CA PRO A 279 -0.09 13.26 17.06
C PRO A 279 -0.94 14.36 17.72
N GLY A 280 -1.88 14.94 16.97
CA GLY A 280 -2.80 15.97 17.45
C GLY A 280 -2.17 17.37 17.55
N PHE A 281 -2.94 18.31 18.11
CA PHE A 281 -2.57 19.72 18.30
C PHE A 281 -3.07 20.21 19.67
N GLY A 282 -2.35 21.17 20.29
CA GLY A 282 -2.75 21.76 21.58
C GLY A 282 -2.97 20.70 22.67
N ASP A 283 -4.05 20.83 23.42
CA ASP A 283 -4.38 19.93 24.54
C ASP A 283 -4.59 18.46 24.12
N ARG A 284 -5.05 18.24 22.87
CA ARG A 284 -5.16 16.87 22.33
C ARG A 284 -3.79 16.22 22.16
N ARG A 285 -2.78 16.99 21.70
CA ARG A 285 -1.41 16.48 21.59
C ARG A 285 -0.87 16.08 22.96
N LYS A 286 -1.09 16.91 24.00
CA LYS A 286 -0.71 16.58 25.38
C LYS A 286 -1.35 15.27 25.82
N ALA A 287 -2.66 15.14 25.65
CA ALA A 287 -3.41 13.95 26.03
C ALA A 287 -2.94 12.68 25.29
N MET A 288 -2.62 12.78 24.00
CA MET A 288 -2.09 11.64 23.22
C MET A 288 -0.66 11.28 23.61
N LEU A 289 0.18 12.25 23.94
CA LEU A 289 1.52 11.99 24.49
C LEU A 289 1.45 11.28 25.84
N GLU A 290 0.49 11.65 26.70
CA GLU A 290 0.24 10.96 27.96
C GLU A 290 -0.22 9.52 27.75
N ASP A 291 -1.11 9.26 26.76
CA ASP A 291 -1.54 7.92 26.41
C ASP A 291 -0.35 7.06 25.94
N LEU A 292 0.53 7.65 25.12
CA LEU A 292 1.77 7.00 24.69
C LEU A 292 2.73 6.75 25.87
N ALA A 293 2.80 7.68 26.83
CA ALA A 293 3.62 7.51 28.03
C ALA A 293 3.14 6.33 28.88
N VAL A 294 1.84 6.24 29.11
CA VAL A 294 1.22 5.11 29.84
C VAL A 294 1.45 3.80 29.09
N LEU A 295 1.24 3.80 27.77
CA LEU A 295 1.45 2.61 26.92
C LEU A 295 2.89 2.09 26.94
N THR A 296 3.86 3.00 26.95
CA THR A 296 5.29 2.66 26.82
C THR A 296 6.05 2.61 28.13
N GLY A 297 5.37 2.96 29.24
CA GLY A 297 5.98 3.04 30.56
C GLY A 297 6.99 4.19 30.71
N GLY A 298 6.87 5.23 29.86
CA GLY A 298 7.73 6.42 29.90
C GLY A 298 7.06 7.63 30.54
N GLN A 299 7.71 8.77 30.40
CA GLN A 299 7.20 10.06 30.89
C GLN A 299 7.17 11.08 29.75
N VAL A 300 6.14 11.94 29.73
CA VAL A 300 6.11 13.10 28.85
C VAL A 300 7.04 14.17 29.38
N ILE A 301 7.98 14.59 28.56
CA ILE A 301 8.90 15.68 28.89
C ILE A 301 8.18 17.00 28.59
N SER A 302 7.77 17.68 29.67
CA SER A 302 7.04 18.94 29.64
C SER A 302 7.61 19.90 30.66
N GLU A 303 7.88 21.14 30.25
CA GLU A 303 8.31 22.19 31.17
C GLU A 303 7.19 22.61 32.13
N ASP A 304 5.93 22.46 31.72
CA ASP A 304 4.77 22.72 32.58
C ASP A 304 4.76 21.77 33.80
N LEU A 305 5.32 20.56 33.63
CA LEU A 305 5.53 19.58 34.70
C LEU A 305 6.88 19.76 35.42
N GLY A 306 7.65 20.78 35.07
CA GLY A 306 8.97 21.05 35.66
C GLY A 306 10.10 20.16 35.14
N ILE A 307 9.85 19.34 34.10
CA ILE A 307 10.84 18.41 33.53
C ILE A 307 11.54 19.09 32.36
N LYS A 308 12.82 19.42 32.55
CA LYS A 308 13.66 19.97 31.48
C LYS A 308 14.32 18.85 30.70
N LEU A 309 14.43 19.01 29.38
CA LEU A 309 15.02 18.02 28.47
C LEU A 309 16.48 17.66 28.83
N GLU A 310 17.22 18.65 29.33
CA GLU A 310 18.62 18.50 29.75
C GLU A 310 18.81 17.51 30.94
N ASN A 311 17.76 17.31 31.74
CA ASN A 311 17.76 16.44 32.91
C ASN A 311 17.15 15.05 32.65
N VAL A 312 16.78 14.76 31.38
CA VAL A 312 16.18 13.49 31.01
C VAL A 312 17.20 12.37 31.04
N THR A 313 16.87 11.29 31.71
CA THR A 313 17.68 10.08 31.79
C THR A 313 17.01 8.92 31.04
N LEU A 314 17.74 7.82 30.84
CA LEU A 314 17.16 6.61 30.23
C LEU A 314 15.93 6.06 30.98
N GLN A 315 15.82 6.34 32.27
CA GLN A 315 14.67 5.90 33.09
C GLN A 315 13.38 6.67 32.79
N SER A 316 13.50 7.88 32.24
CA SER A 316 12.35 8.69 31.83
C SER A 316 11.81 8.28 30.46
N LEU A 317 12.57 7.48 29.72
CA LEU A 317 12.18 7.03 28.38
C LEU A 317 11.19 5.86 28.47
N GLY A 318 10.18 5.89 27.61
CA GLY A 318 9.37 4.71 27.35
C GLY A 318 10.14 3.65 26.54
N SER A 319 9.55 2.49 26.42
CA SER A 319 10.03 1.44 25.51
C SER A 319 8.89 0.58 24.97
N ALA A 320 9.17 -0.14 23.90
CA ALA A 320 8.26 -1.11 23.31
C ALA A 320 9.09 -2.26 22.73
N LYS A 321 8.46 -3.38 22.47
CA LYS A 321 9.13 -4.50 21.81
C LYS A 321 9.51 -4.15 20.37
N ARG A 322 8.61 -3.45 19.66
CA ARG A 322 8.86 -2.97 18.30
C ARG A 322 8.12 -1.66 18.04
N VAL A 323 8.72 -0.83 17.19
CA VAL A 323 8.04 0.32 16.58
C VAL A 323 8.25 0.26 15.07
N ARG A 324 7.14 0.44 14.33
CA ARG A 324 7.13 0.54 12.87
C ARG A 324 6.63 1.92 12.45
N LEU A 325 7.40 2.59 11.57
CA LEU A 325 6.98 3.87 10.99
C LEU A 325 6.90 3.73 9.47
N THR A 326 5.83 4.26 8.92
CA THR A 326 5.70 4.49 7.48
C THR A 326 5.90 5.97 7.17
N LYS A 327 5.64 6.39 5.96
CA LYS A 327 5.61 7.81 5.59
C LYS A 327 4.50 8.58 6.33
N ASP A 328 3.40 7.91 6.65
CA ASP A 328 2.18 8.53 7.15
C ASP A 328 1.81 8.13 8.58
N ASP A 329 2.26 6.96 9.04
CA ASP A 329 1.87 6.36 10.32
C ASP A 329 3.04 5.94 11.19
N THR A 330 2.80 5.89 12.51
CA THR A 330 3.67 5.24 13.49
C THR A 330 2.86 4.26 14.33
N THR A 331 3.31 3.01 14.40
CA THR A 331 2.72 1.93 15.18
C THR A 331 3.68 1.50 16.28
N VAL A 332 3.24 1.61 17.54
CA VAL A 332 3.91 1.08 18.72
C VAL A 332 3.33 -0.30 19.02
N ILE A 333 4.16 -1.32 19.10
CA ILE A 333 3.77 -2.72 19.27
C ILE A 333 4.37 -3.24 20.57
N ASP A 334 3.54 -3.80 21.43
CA ASP A 334 3.92 -4.39 22.71
C ASP A 334 4.68 -3.37 23.57
N GLY A 335 3.98 -2.30 23.95
CA GLY A 335 4.50 -1.25 24.83
C GLY A 335 4.83 -1.79 26.22
N ALA A 336 5.88 -1.27 26.85
CA ALA A 336 6.35 -1.73 28.16
C ALA A 336 5.56 -1.19 29.36
N GLY A 337 4.46 -0.44 29.12
CA GLY A 337 3.60 0.08 30.17
C GLY A 337 2.90 -1.04 30.96
N ALA A 338 2.65 -0.79 32.25
CA ALA A 338 1.93 -1.76 33.05
C ALA A 338 0.46 -1.84 32.60
N LYS A 339 -0.05 -3.04 32.42
CA LYS A 339 -1.43 -3.28 31.96
C LYS A 339 -2.48 -2.59 32.86
N ALA A 340 -2.26 -2.58 34.17
CA ALA A 340 -3.13 -1.90 35.14
C ALA A 340 -3.21 -0.38 34.90
N ASP A 341 -2.10 0.26 34.51
CA ASP A 341 -2.06 1.69 34.21
C ASP A 341 -2.77 2.00 32.90
N ILE A 342 -2.63 1.12 31.89
CA ILE A 342 -3.35 1.23 30.61
C ILE A 342 -4.87 1.08 30.83
N GLU A 343 -5.30 0.09 31.62
CA GLU A 343 -6.70 -0.13 31.97
C GLU A 343 -7.28 1.07 32.77
N ALA A 344 -6.52 1.64 33.70
CA ALA A 344 -6.90 2.84 34.44
C ALA A 344 -7.06 4.05 33.50
N ARG A 345 -6.13 4.21 32.52
CA ARG A 345 -6.22 5.29 31.53
C ARG A 345 -7.43 5.12 30.62
N VAL A 346 -7.73 3.90 30.18
CA VAL A 346 -8.94 3.57 29.40
C VAL A 346 -10.21 3.92 30.21
N ALA A 347 -10.27 3.58 31.49
CA ALA A 347 -11.40 3.93 32.35
C ALA A 347 -11.57 5.45 32.52
N GLN A 348 -10.46 6.20 32.64
CA GLN A 348 -10.46 7.66 32.67
C GLN A 348 -11.03 8.28 31.41
N ILE A 349 -10.61 7.79 30.21
CA ILE A 349 -11.13 8.29 28.94
C ILE A 349 -12.63 7.99 28.80
N ARG A 350 -13.10 6.81 29.24
CA ARG A 350 -14.53 6.47 29.24
C ARG A 350 -15.34 7.43 30.11
N ALA A 351 -14.86 7.76 31.30
CA ALA A 351 -15.52 8.74 32.16
C ALA A 351 -15.59 10.12 31.49
N GLN A 352 -14.54 10.56 30.82
CA GLN A 352 -14.54 11.81 30.05
C GLN A 352 -15.57 11.81 28.89
N ILE A 353 -15.78 10.68 28.22
CA ILE A 353 -16.80 10.53 27.15
C ILE A 353 -18.22 10.74 27.73
N ASP A 354 -18.46 10.26 28.94
CA ASP A 354 -19.77 10.38 29.61
C ASP A 354 -20.05 11.81 30.12
N GLU A 355 -19.01 12.58 30.43
CA GLU A 355 -19.11 13.95 30.93
C GLU A 355 -19.19 15.02 29.84
N VAL A 356 -18.63 14.74 28.64
CA VAL A 356 -18.55 15.69 27.53
C VAL A 356 -19.90 15.87 26.86
N THR A 357 -20.30 17.14 26.67
CA THR A 357 -21.56 17.54 26.02
C THR A 357 -21.42 17.84 24.52
N SER A 358 -20.19 18.08 24.03
CA SER A 358 -19.90 18.35 22.63
C SER A 358 -19.79 17.05 21.83
N ASP A 359 -20.61 16.86 20.81
CA ASP A 359 -20.57 15.69 19.93
C ASP A 359 -19.20 15.51 19.25
N TYR A 360 -18.57 16.61 18.87
CA TYR A 360 -17.24 16.58 18.25
C TYR A 360 -16.14 16.13 19.24
N ASP A 361 -16.15 16.61 20.47
CA ASP A 361 -15.18 16.21 21.47
C ASP A 361 -15.42 14.77 21.93
N LYS A 362 -16.69 14.36 21.99
CA LYS A 362 -17.08 12.97 22.26
C LYS A 362 -16.56 12.03 21.19
N GLU A 363 -16.70 12.37 19.90
CA GLU A 363 -16.16 11.60 18.79
C GLU A 363 -14.63 11.45 18.91
N LYS A 364 -13.91 12.54 19.22
CA LYS A 364 -12.45 12.52 19.36
C LYS A 364 -11.96 11.74 20.58
N LEU A 365 -12.70 11.73 21.66
CA LEU A 365 -12.42 10.89 22.82
C LEU A 365 -12.69 9.41 22.50
N GLN A 366 -13.73 9.10 21.72
CA GLN A 366 -14.01 7.74 21.25
C GLN A 366 -12.92 7.21 20.33
N GLU A 367 -12.43 8.02 19.37
CA GLU A 367 -11.28 7.66 18.54
C GLU A 367 -10.04 7.34 19.39
N ARG A 368 -9.76 8.18 20.39
CA ARG A 368 -8.63 8.00 21.29
C ARG A 368 -8.77 6.74 22.14
N LEU A 369 -9.98 6.49 22.65
CA LEU A 369 -10.31 5.27 23.38
C LEU A 369 -10.09 4.02 22.54
N ALA A 370 -10.58 4.03 21.28
CA ALA A 370 -10.44 2.91 20.36
C ALA A 370 -8.96 2.61 20.07
N LYS A 371 -8.13 3.65 19.86
CA LYS A 371 -6.68 3.49 19.63
C LYS A 371 -5.94 2.90 20.83
N LEU A 372 -6.30 3.25 22.07
CA LEU A 372 -5.62 2.76 23.27
C LEU A 372 -6.16 1.40 23.73
N ALA A 373 -7.49 1.21 23.72
CA ALA A 373 -8.14 0.00 24.23
C ALA A 373 -8.13 -1.18 23.24
N GLY A 374 -8.00 -0.91 21.94
CA GLY A 374 -8.01 -1.94 20.89
C GLY A 374 -6.76 -2.79 20.86
N GLY A 375 -5.62 -2.27 21.29
CA GLY A 375 -4.34 -2.94 21.15
C GLY A 375 -3.91 -3.10 19.70
N VAL A 376 -2.94 -3.98 19.46
CA VAL A 376 -2.44 -4.36 18.15
C VAL A 376 -2.55 -5.87 17.97
N ALA A 377 -3.20 -6.32 16.89
CA ALA A 377 -3.17 -7.72 16.50
C ALA A 377 -1.88 -7.99 15.70
N VAL A 378 -1.09 -8.96 16.16
CA VAL A 378 0.16 -9.37 15.51
C VAL A 378 -0.04 -10.76 14.91
N ILE A 379 -0.07 -10.86 13.57
CA ILE A 379 -0.08 -12.13 12.86
C ILE A 379 1.37 -12.51 12.57
N ARG A 380 1.86 -13.57 13.22
CA ARG A 380 3.20 -14.12 12.98
C ARG A 380 3.11 -15.24 11.98
N VAL A 381 3.64 -15.01 10.79
CA VAL A 381 3.58 -15.97 9.68
C VAL A 381 4.72 -16.95 9.77
N GLY A 382 4.39 -18.25 9.92
CA GLY A 382 5.34 -19.34 9.94
C GLY A 382 5.53 -20.01 8.58
N GLY A 383 6.59 -20.80 8.47
CA GLY A 383 6.88 -21.62 7.28
C GLY A 383 8.16 -22.43 7.45
N SER A 384 8.38 -23.36 6.52
CA SER A 384 9.52 -24.28 6.57
C SER A 384 10.83 -23.65 6.06
N THR A 385 10.73 -22.63 5.22
CA THR A 385 11.87 -21.91 4.65
C THR A 385 11.63 -20.42 4.67
N GLU A 386 12.70 -19.62 4.68
CA GLU A 386 12.61 -18.15 4.63
C GLU A 386 11.87 -17.65 3.39
N ILE A 387 12.04 -18.34 2.26
CA ILE A 387 11.35 -17.99 1.00
C ILE A 387 9.84 -18.20 1.14
N GLU A 388 9.42 -19.33 1.73
CA GLU A 388 8.01 -19.64 1.99
C GLU A 388 7.38 -18.64 2.97
N VAL A 389 8.10 -18.31 4.06
CA VAL A 389 7.62 -17.33 5.06
C VAL A 389 7.39 -15.96 4.42
N LYS A 390 8.32 -15.49 3.58
CA LYS A 390 8.18 -14.21 2.89
C LYS A 390 7.00 -14.19 1.91
N GLU A 391 6.84 -15.23 1.10
CA GLU A 391 5.72 -15.34 0.16
C GLU A 391 4.37 -15.40 0.91
N ARG A 392 4.31 -16.20 1.97
CA ARG A 392 3.09 -16.31 2.78
C ARG A 392 2.76 -15.01 3.53
N LYS A 393 3.78 -14.29 3.99
CA LYS A 393 3.62 -12.97 4.61
C LYS A 393 3.06 -11.95 3.63
N ASP A 394 3.60 -11.85 2.42
CA ASP A 394 3.08 -10.94 1.38
C ASP A 394 1.60 -11.25 1.11
N ARG A 395 1.22 -12.53 1.02
CA ARG A 395 -0.17 -12.98 0.81
C ARG A 395 -1.11 -12.63 1.98
N VAL A 396 -0.64 -12.74 3.22
CA VAL A 396 -1.41 -12.33 4.41
C VAL A 396 -1.56 -10.80 4.45
N GLU A 397 -0.53 -10.04 4.06
CA GLU A 397 -0.59 -8.57 3.93
C GLU A 397 -1.65 -8.16 2.89
N ASP A 398 -1.67 -8.78 1.71
CA ASP A 398 -2.66 -8.52 0.66
C ASP A 398 -4.09 -8.83 1.15
N ALA A 399 -4.27 -10.00 1.77
CA ALA A 399 -5.56 -10.41 2.31
C ALA A 399 -6.08 -9.46 3.41
N MET A 400 -5.20 -8.96 4.27
CA MET A 400 -5.54 -7.98 5.30
C MET A 400 -5.97 -6.65 4.67
N HIS A 401 -5.24 -6.14 3.68
CA HIS A 401 -5.59 -4.91 2.98
C HIS A 401 -6.89 -5.03 2.21
N ALA A 402 -7.10 -6.12 1.47
CA ALA A 402 -8.36 -6.40 0.77
C ALA A 402 -9.54 -6.47 1.75
N THR A 403 -9.36 -7.10 2.90
CA THR A 403 -10.40 -7.20 3.92
C THR A 403 -10.77 -5.83 4.50
N ARG A 404 -9.79 -4.96 4.78
CA ARG A 404 -10.06 -3.57 5.20
C ARG A 404 -10.80 -2.79 4.12
N ALA A 405 -10.34 -2.86 2.88
CA ALA A 405 -10.99 -2.21 1.76
C ALA A 405 -12.46 -2.66 1.58
N ALA A 406 -12.75 -3.94 1.84
CA ALA A 406 -14.11 -4.49 1.80
C ALA A 406 -15.00 -3.97 2.93
N VAL A 407 -14.45 -3.81 4.13
CA VAL A 407 -15.20 -3.22 5.27
C VAL A 407 -15.50 -1.74 5.02
N GLU A 408 -14.55 -1.00 4.42
CA GLU A 408 -14.70 0.43 4.12
C GLU A 408 -15.77 0.71 3.05
N GLU A 409 -15.72 0.02 1.91
CA GLU A 409 -16.55 0.37 0.74
C GLU A 409 -17.49 -0.76 0.29
N GLY A 410 -17.43 -1.93 0.92
CA GLY A 410 -18.21 -3.09 0.53
C GLY A 410 -17.54 -3.94 -0.55
N VAL A 411 -18.26 -4.94 -1.02
CA VAL A 411 -17.81 -5.93 -2.01
C VAL A 411 -18.72 -5.99 -3.22
N VAL A 412 -18.17 -6.46 -4.33
CA VAL A 412 -18.85 -6.74 -5.59
C VAL A 412 -18.48 -8.13 -6.09
N ALA A 413 -19.12 -8.61 -7.16
CA ALA A 413 -18.72 -9.85 -7.82
C ALA A 413 -17.27 -9.75 -8.31
N GLY A 414 -16.44 -10.74 -7.97
CA GLY A 414 -15.02 -10.79 -8.27
C GLY A 414 -14.69 -11.32 -9.67
N GLY A 415 -13.46 -11.80 -9.85
CA GLY A 415 -13.03 -12.40 -11.11
C GLY A 415 -13.04 -11.46 -12.31
N GLY A 416 -13.06 -10.14 -12.09
CA GLY A 416 -13.09 -9.11 -13.11
C GLY A 416 -14.47 -8.87 -13.75
N VAL A 417 -15.53 -9.61 -13.36
CA VAL A 417 -16.85 -9.50 -14.00
C VAL A 417 -17.55 -8.19 -13.68
N THR A 418 -17.31 -7.59 -12.51
CA THR A 418 -17.88 -6.28 -12.18
C THR A 418 -17.38 -5.21 -13.14
N LEU A 419 -16.09 -5.18 -13.48
CA LEU A 419 -15.54 -4.28 -14.50
C LEU A 419 -16.18 -4.56 -15.87
N PHE A 420 -16.33 -5.83 -16.23
CA PHE A 420 -16.94 -6.25 -17.49
C PHE A 420 -18.39 -5.77 -17.63
N TYR A 421 -19.23 -5.96 -16.60
CA TYR A 421 -20.65 -5.56 -16.65
C TYR A 421 -20.84 -4.05 -16.45
N ALA A 422 -19.97 -3.38 -15.70
CA ALA A 422 -19.99 -1.93 -15.56
C ALA A 422 -19.71 -1.22 -16.91
N ALA A 423 -19.01 -1.87 -17.84
CA ALA A 423 -18.82 -1.34 -19.19
C ALA A 423 -20.11 -1.02 -19.93
N ARG A 424 -21.26 -1.62 -19.53
CA ARG A 424 -22.57 -1.36 -20.15
C ARG A 424 -23.05 0.08 -19.95
N VAL A 425 -22.63 0.76 -18.89
CA VAL A 425 -23.01 2.15 -18.63
C VAL A 425 -22.46 3.10 -19.70
N ILE A 426 -21.32 2.75 -20.29
CA ILE A 426 -20.64 3.57 -21.32
C ILE A 426 -21.55 3.80 -22.54
N ALA A 427 -22.36 2.82 -22.90
CA ALA A 427 -23.29 2.95 -24.04
C ALA A 427 -24.35 4.05 -23.86
N LYS A 428 -24.58 4.52 -22.63
CA LYS A 428 -25.55 5.58 -22.30
C LYS A 428 -24.91 6.99 -22.26
N LEU A 429 -23.59 7.08 -22.40
CA LEU A 429 -22.89 8.34 -22.33
C LEU A 429 -22.96 9.10 -23.66
N ASN A 430 -23.07 10.42 -23.57
CA ASN A 430 -22.98 11.31 -24.71
C ASN A 430 -21.55 11.81 -24.88
N SER A 431 -21.07 11.83 -26.13
CA SER A 431 -19.79 12.43 -26.51
C SER A 431 -20.03 13.74 -27.28
N THR A 432 -19.08 14.66 -27.20
CA THR A 432 -19.11 15.94 -27.95
C THR A 432 -18.55 15.79 -29.37
N ASN A 433 -17.72 14.76 -29.61
CA ASN A 433 -17.13 14.46 -30.90
C ASN A 433 -16.78 12.95 -31.03
N ASP A 434 -16.36 12.53 -32.24
CA ASP A 434 -16.05 11.14 -32.55
C ASP A 434 -14.79 10.65 -31.80
N ASP A 435 -13.79 11.48 -31.59
CA ASP A 435 -12.55 11.10 -30.88
C ASP A 435 -12.83 10.80 -29.41
N GLN A 436 -13.71 11.58 -28.76
CA GLN A 436 -14.18 11.28 -27.40
C GLN A 436 -14.97 9.97 -27.35
N LYS A 437 -15.81 9.71 -28.37
CA LYS A 437 -16.54 8.44 -28.48
C LYS A 437 -15.58 7.24 -28.58
N VAL A 438 -14.52 7.38 -29.34
CA VAL A 438 -13.46 6.34 -29.41
C VAL A 438 -12.74 6.22 -28.08
N GLY A 439 -12.46 7.31 -27.37
CA GLY A 439 -11.93 7.28 -26.02
C GLY A 439 -12.78 6.44 -25.05
N MET A 440 -14.11 6.61 -25.09
CA MET A 440 -15.03 5.78 -24.31
C MET A 440 -15.02 4.31 -24.73
N GLU A 441 -14.90 4.03 -26.03
CA GLU A 441 -14.82 2.67 -26.57
C GLU A 441 -13.51 1.96 -26.17
N ILE A 442 -12.40 2.70 -26.05
CA ILE A 442 -11.12 2.20 -25.51
C ILE A 442 -11.33 1.66 -24.09
N VAL A 443 -12.02 2.43 -23.22
CA VAL A 443 -12.32 1.97 -21.86
C VAL A 443 -13.20 0.72 -21.89
N ARG A 444 -14.27 0.71 -22.69
CA ARG A 444 -15.16 -0.44 -22.82
C ARG A 444 -14.42 -1.73 -23.17
N ARG A 445 -13.42 -1.64 -24.07
CA ARG A 445 -12.58 -2.80 -24.44
C ARG A 445 -11.61 -3.17 -23.34
N ALA A 446 -10.99 -2.19 -22.70
CA ALA A 446 -10.02 -2.42 -21.63
C ALA A 446 -10.63 -3.11 -20.40
N LEU A 447 -11.90 -2.81 -20.08
CA LEU A 447 -12.62 -3.44 -18.97
C LEU A 447 -12.85 -4.96 -19.13
N MET A 448 -12.67 -5.49 -20.34
CA MET A 448 -12.72 -6.95 -20.60
C MET A 448 -11.37 -7.64 -20.31
N ALA A 449 -10.28 -6.88 -20.19
CA ALA A 449 -8.93 -7.45 -20.08
C ALA A 449 -8.71 -8.28 -18.81
N PRO A 450 -9.18 -7.88 -17.61
CA PRO A 450 -8.98 -8.68 -16.40
C PRO A 450 -9.65 -10.07 -16.49
N VAL A 451 -10.92 -10.15 -16.87
CA VAL A 451 -11.62 -11.44 -17.08
C VAL A 451 -10.89 -12.31 -18.08
N ARG A 452 -10.49 -11.72 -19.21
CA ARG A 452 -9.77 -12.44 -20.27
C ARG A 452 -8.45 -13.00 -19.75
N GLN A 453 -7.68 -12.19 -19.04
CA GLN A 453 -6.37 -12.60 -18.51
C GLN A 453 -6.50 -13.71 -17.44
N ILE A 454 -7.52 -13.64 -16.57
CA ILE A 454 -7.81 -14.70 -15.59
C ILE A 454 -8.13 -16.02 -16.29
N ALA A 455 -8.94 -15.97 -17.34
CA ALA A 455 -9.29 -17.16 -18.14
C ALA A 455 -8.04 -17.73 -18.84
N GLU A 456 -7.25 -16.90 -19.48
CA GLU A 456 -6.00 -17.31 -20.16
C GLU A 456 -5.00 -17.95 -19.19
N ASN A 457 -4.82 -17.37 -17.98
CA ASN A 457 -3.96 -17.94 -16.95
C ASN A 457 -4.49 -19.30 -16.43
N SER A 458 -5.80 -19.56 -16.55
CA SER A 458 -6.39 -20.86 -16.21
C SER A 458 -6.30 -21.90 -17.34
N GLY A 459 -5.80 -21.51 -18.51
CA GLY A 459 -5.70 -22.38 -19.68
C GLY A 459 -6.96 -22.39 -20.57
N THR A 460 -7.90 -21.46 -20.34
CA THR A 460 -9.13 -21.31 -21.13
C THR A 460 -9.01 -20.09 -22.05
N ASP A 461 -9.57 -20.19 -23.28
CA ASP A 461 -9.60 -19.03 -24.18
C ASP A 461 -10.45 -17.91 -23.60
N GLY A 462 -9.81 -16.77 -23.32
CA GLY A 462 -10.46 -15.60 -22.76
C GLY A 462 -11.57 -15.02 -23.64
N SER A 463 -11.50 -15.20 -24.95
CA SER A 463 -12.53 -14.75 -25.89
C SER A 463 -13.82 -15.57 -25.76
N VAL A 464 -13.70 -16.86 -25.50
CA VAL A 464 -14.85 -17.76 -25.25
C VAL A 464 -15.56 -17.37 -23.95
N VAL A 465 -14.77 -17.10 -22.91
CA VAL A 465 -15.33 -16.66 -21.61
C VAL A 465 -16.07 -15.33 -21.78
N VAL A 466 -15.43 -14.32 -22.39
CA VAL A 466 -16.06 -13.02 -22.67
C VAL A 466 -17.33 -13.17 -23.51
N GLY A 467 -17.33 -14.04 -24.53
CA GLY A 467 -18.52 -14.32 -25.35
C GLY A 467 -19.70 -14.79 -24.51
N LYS A 468 -19.48 -15.77 -23.63
CA LYS A 468 -20.56 -16.28 -22.73
C LYS A 468 -21.05 -15.23 -21.73
N LEU A 469 -20.19 -14.34 -21.25
CA LEU A 469 -20.59 -13.26 -20.35
C LEU A 469 -21.43 -12.19 -21.07
N LEU A 470 -21.19 -11.95 -22.36
CA LEU A 470 -21.99 -11.01 -23.17
C LEU A 470 -23.44 -11.47 -23.31
N ASP A 471 -23.68 -12.77 -23.35
CA ASP A 471 -25.03 -13.36 -23.48
C ASP A 471 -25.82 -13.31 -22.16
N SER A 472 -25.18 -13.08 -21.03
CA SER A 472 -25.84 -13.04 -19.71
C SER A 472 -26.36 -11.65 -19.38
N THR A 473 -27.57 -11.61 -18.78
CA THR A 473 -28.15 -10.41 -18.17
C THR A 473 -27.85 -10.30 -16.67
N ASP A 474 -27.49 -11.42 -16.03
CA ASP A 474 -27.10 -11.46 -14.60
C ASP A 474 -25.70 -10.93 -14.42
N THR A 475 -25.56 -9.91 -13.58
CA THR A 475 -24.29 -9.23 -13.31
C THR A 475 -23.39 -9.95 -12.29
N ASN A 476 -23.90 -11.00 -11.65
CA ASN A 476 -23.12 -11.87 -10.76
C ASN A 476 -22.63 -13.14 -11.48
N PHE A 477 -23.16 -13.41 -12.68
CA PHE A 477 -22.74 -14.55 -13.49
C PHE A 477 -21.32 -14.34 -14.01
N GLY A 478 -20.45 -15.32 -13.76
CA GLY A 478 -19.04 -15.23 -14.15
C GLY A 478 -18.38 -16.60 -14.32
N TYR A 479 -17.09 -16.56 -14.62
CA TYR A 479 -16.26 -17.73 -14.80
C TYR A 479 -15.39 -17.97 -13.56
N ASP A 480 -15.66 -19.08 -12.87
CA ASP A 480 -14.78 -19.59 -11.82
C ASP A 480 -13.56 -20.26 -12.48
N ALA A 481 -12.44 -19.56 -12.47
CA ALA A 481 -11.18 -20.04 -13.06
C ALA A 481 -10.53 -21.17 -12.24
N GLN A 482 -10.89 -21.33 -10.97
CA GLN A 482 -10.38 -22.42 -10.13
C GLN A 482 -11.02 -23.75 -10.56
N LEU A 483 -12.34 -23.76 -10.71
CA LEU A 483 -13.11 -24.97 -11.06
C LEU A 483 -13.32 -25.12 -12.58
N ASN A 484 -13.01 -24.10 -13.39
CA ASN A 484 -13.27 -24.01 -14.83
C ASN A 484 -14.77 -24.11 -15.18
N GLU A 485 -15.62 -23.45 -14.41
CA GLU A 485 -17.07 -23.47 -14.62
C GLU A 485 -17.68 -22.07 -14.58
N PHE A 486 -18.91 -21.95 -15.10
CA PHE A 486 -19.68 -20.71 -15.06
C PHE A 486 -20.69 -20.78 -13.94
N THR A 487 -20.70 -19.79 -13.05
CA THR A 487 -21.55 -19.76 -11.87
C THR A 487 -21.91 -18.34 -11.44
N ASP A 488 -22.80 -18.21 -10.44
CA ASP A 488 -22.99 -16.96 -9.69
C ASP A 488 -21.80 -16.76 -8.75
N LEU A 489 -20.91 -15.83 -9.11
CA LEU A 489 -19.65 -15.63 -8.38
C LEU A 489 -19.86 -15.15 -6.94
N VAL A 490 -20.91 -14.35 -6.69
CA VAL A 490 -21.22 -13.89 -5.32
C VAL A 490 -21.64 -15.06 -4.44
N LYS A 491 -22.47 -15.99 -4.95
CA LYS A 491 -22.85 -17.20 -4.22
C LYS A 491 -21.69 -18.17 -4.04
N ALA A 492 -20.80 -18.24 -5.02
CA ALA A 492 -19.57 -19.04 -4.93
C ALA A 492 -18.51 -18.42 -3.99
N GLY A 493 -18.78 -17.20 -3.47
CA GLY A 493 -17.86 -16.49 -2.61
C GLY A 493 -16.72 -15.76 -3.33
N ILE A 494 -16.72 -15.73 -4.65
CA ILE A 494 -15.74 -15.03 -5.47
C ILE A 494 -16.13 -13.56 -5.56
N ILE A 495 -15.58 -12.75 -4.65
CA ILE A 495 -15.93 -11.35 -4.45
C ILE A 495 -14.66 -10.49 -4.38
N ASP A 496 -14.75 -9.26 -4.85
CA ASP A 496 -13.66 -8.27 -4.81
C ASP A 496 -14.10 -7.03 -4.01
N PRO A 497 -13.19 -6.39 -3.23
CA PRO A 497 -13.50 -5.12 -2.58
C PRO A 497 -13.73 -4.00 -3.60
N VAL A 498 -14.78 -3.22 -3.41
CA VAL A 498 -15.13 -2.09 -4.30
C VAL A 498 -13.96 -1.11 -4.42
N LYS A 499 -13.33 -0.76 -3.30
CA LYS A 499 -12.19 0.15 -3.24
C LYS A 499 -11.04 -0.32 -4.13
N VAL A 500 -10.70 -1.61 -4.08
CA VAL A 500 -9.63 -2.21 -4.89
C VAL A 500 -9.94 -2.10 -6.38
N VAL A 501 -11.16 -2.51 -6.80
CA VAL A 501 -11.57 -2.52 -8.20
C VAL A 501 -11.60 -1.11 -8.80
N ARG A 502 -12.17 -0.12 -8.07
CA ARG A 502 -12.27 1.24 -8.58
C ARG A 502 -10.92 1.97 -8.63
N ILE A 503 -10.06 1.78 -7.61
CA ILE A 503 -8.72 2.40 -7.58
C ILE A 503 -7.86 1.83 -8.70
N ALA A 504 -7.87 0.51 -8.90
CA ALA A 504 -7.17 -0.12 -10.01
C ALA A 504 -7.55 0.49 -11.37
N LEU A 505 -8.85 0.76 -11.60
CA LEU A 505 -9.31 1.41 -12.82
C LEU A 505 -8.90 2.88 -12.90
N GLN A 506 -9.03 3.64 -11.82
CA GLN A 506 -8.71 5.07 -11.78
C GLN A 506 -7.22 5.32 -12.01
N ASP A 507 -6.35 4.59 -11.33
CA ASP A 507 -4.89 4.73 -11.47
C ASP A 507 -4.41 4.27 -12.85
N ALA A 508 -4.96 3.16 -13.36
CA ALA A 508 -4.70 2.69 -14.71
C ALA A 508 -5.07 3.75 -15.77
N ALA A 509 -6.25 4.36 -15.66
CA ALA A 509 -6.72 5.36 -16.59
C ALA A 509 -5.94 6.68 -16.51
N SER A 510 -5.58 7.09 -15.29
CA SER A 510 -4.78 8.30 -15.05
C SER A 510 -3.45 8.24 -15.80
N VAL A 511 -2.67 7.16 -15.59
CA VAL A 511 -1.37 7.00 -16.25
C VAL A 511 -1.53 6.72 -17.73
N ALA A 512 -2.50 5.89 -18.14
CA ALA A 512 -2.77 5.63 -19.56
C ALA A 512 -3.11 6.91 -20.32
N GLY A 513 -3.93 7.80 -19.73
CA GLY A 513 -4.27 9.09 -20.30
C GLY A 513 -3.06 9.98 -20.53
N LEU A 514 -2.09 10.00 -19.61
CA LEU A 514 -0.83 10.74 -19.77
C LEU A 514 0.03 10.14 -20.90
N LEU A 515 0.15 8.81 -20.95
CA LEU A 515 0.92 8.11 -21.97
C LEU A 515 0.35 8.33 -23.38
N ILE A 516 -0.98 8.26 -23.53
CA ILE A 516 -1.66 8.48 -24.82
C ILE A 516 -1.45 9.90 -25.34
N THR A 517 -1.38 10.89 -24.43
CA THR A 517 -1.18 12.32 -24.78
C THR A 517 0.31 12.71 -24.90
N THR A 518 1.24 11.79 -24.66
CA THR A 518 2.68 12.06 -24.74
C THR A 518 3.15 12.07 -26.20
N GLU A 519 3.85 13.16 -26.61
CA GLU A 519 4.41 13.33 -27.94
C GLU A 519 5.94 13.29 -27.94
N ALA A 520 6.59 13.70 -26.86
CA ALA A 520 8.04 13.76 -26.76
C ALA A 520 8.56 13.11 -25.49
N MET A 521 9.71 12.47 -25.58
CA MET A 521 10.45 11.89 -24.46
C MET A 521 11.86 12.47 -24.40
N VAL A 522 12.33 12.85 -23.21
CA VAL A 522 13.63 13.47 -22.99
C VAL A 522 14.42 12.65 -21.96
N ALA A 523 15.54 12.06 -22.39
CA ALA A 523 16.40 11.27 -21.54
C ALA A 523 17.78 11.90 -21.37
N ILE A 524 18.47 11.65 -20.28
CA ILE A 524 19.88 12.02 -20.10
C ILE A 524 20.71 11.13 -21.02
N ARG A 525 21.56 11.74 -21.87
CA ARG A 525 22.47 11.01 -22.75
C ARG A 525 23.47 10.20 -21.92
N GLN A 526 23.64 8.93 -22.24
CA GLN A 526 24.73 8.13 -21.69
C GLN A 526 26.02 8.52 -22.40
N GLU A 527 27.04 8.95 -21.67
CA GLU A 527 28.37 8.98 -22.22
C GLU A 527 28.85 7.52 -22.39
N PRO A 528 29.50 7.19 -23.51
CA PRO A 528 30.07 5.85 -23.70
C PRO A 528 31.04 5.61 -22.53
N SER A 529 30.87 4.52 -21.79
CA SER A 529 31.85 4.11 -20.79
C SER A 529 33.19 3.84 -21.52
N GLU A 530 34.28 4.47 -21.09
CA GLU A 530 35.65 4.33 -21.65
C GLU A 530 36.24 2.90 -21.53
N GLN A 531 35.46 1.93 -21.05
CA GLN A 531 35.92 0.54 -20.86
C GLN A 531 35.99 -0.32 -22.11
N GLY A 532 35.67 0.22 -23.33
CA GLY A 532 35.72 -0.53 -24.60
C GLY A 532 36.98 -0.37 -25.42
N GLN A 533 38.00 0.39 -24.97
CA GLN A 533 39.20 0.67 -25.79
C GLN A 533 40.50 -0.06 -25.39
N SER A 534 40.48 -0.96 -24.40
CA SER A 534 41.72 -1.63 -23.93
C SER A 534 41.91 -3.08 -24.45
N GLU A 535 41.04 -3.63 -25.29
CA GLU A 535 41.21 -4.99 -25.82
C GLU A 535 41.61 -5.08 -27.32
N ALA A 536 41.96 -3.96 -27.95
CA ALA A 536 42.41 -3.97 -29.36
C ALA A 536 43.90 -3.64 -29.56
N ALA A 537 44.72 -3.80 -28.53
CA ALA A 537 46.16 -3.58 -28.62
C ALA A 537 46.94 -4.63 -27.83
N TYR A 538 46.93 -5.87 -28.29
CA TYR A 538 48.04 -6.84 -28.11
C TYR A 538 47.93 -7.95 -29.14
#